data_b344ed97121fbce0d18c487493446088
#
_entry.id   b344ed97121fbce0d18c487493446088
#
_cell.length_a   1.000
_cell.length_b   1.000
_cell.length_c   1.000
_cell.angle_alpha   90.00
_cell.angle_beta   90.00
_cell.angle_gamma   90.00
#
_symmetry.space_group_name_H-M   'P 1'
#
loop_
_entity.id
_entity.type
_entity.pdbx_description
1 polymer ?
#
loop_
_entity_poly.entity_id
_entity_poly.type
_entity_poly.pdbx_seq_one_letter_code
_entity_poly.pdbx_strand_id
1 'polypeptide(L)'
;MAARWLLLALLAAHAAALPDIIRIGGLFHPSDDKQEVAFRYAVEKINANRDILPKSRLSAQIEQIKPQDSFHASKRVCHLLRSGVAAIFGPQSAHTASHVQSICDTMEIPHLETRWDYRLRRQSCLVNLYPHPTTLSKAYVDLVKAWGWKSFTIIYENNEGLVRLQELLKAHGPNEFPITVRQLSEGSEYRPLLKQIKNSAESHIVLDCSTERIYDVLKQAQQIGMMSDYHSYLITSLDLHSVDLEEFKHGGTNITAFRLVDPEKQDIQKVVQDWIYGEKRYNRELDMGQSSNKSFDRFVSLHHGDRLYHCAHLARHQPRKS
;
A
#
# COMPACT_ATOMS: atom_id res chain seq x y z
N MET A 1 21.71 -0.33 52.36
CA MET A 1 21.88 -0.73 50.94
C MET A 1 20.61 -1.38 50.38
N ALA A 2 19.96 -2.28 51.12
CA ALA A 2 18.72 -2.95 50.63
C ALA A 2 17.56 -2.01 50.30
N ALA A 3 17.33 -0.95 51.06
CA ALA A 3 16.26 0.02 50.80
C ALA A 3 16.43 0.78 49.45
N ARG A 4 17.69 1.06 49.07
CA ARG A 4 17.97 1.69 47.75
C ARG A 4 17.68 0.76 46.57
N TRP A 5 17.95 -0.52 46.70
CA TRP A 5 17.65 -1.52 45.68
C TRP A 5 16.15 -1.79 45.57
N LEU A 6 15.43 -1.77 46.70
CA LEU A 6 13.96 -1.87 46.68
C LEU A 6 13.31 -0.67 46.03
N LEU A 7 13.82 0.54 46.25
CA LEU A 7 13.31 1.77 45.62
C LEU A 7 13.59 1.78 44.10
N LEU A 8 14.79 1.33 43.68
CA LEU A 8 15.13 1.18 42.27
C LEU A 8 14.29 0.09 41.56
N ALA A 9 14.02 -1.02 42.26
CA ALA A 9 13.17 -2.09 41.76
C ALA A 9 11.69 -1.63 41.62
N LEU A 10 11.19 -0.87 42.59
CA LEU A 10 9.87 -0.25 42.56
C LEU A 10 9.76 0.79 41.42
N LEU A 11 10.78 1.64 41.25
CA LEU A 11 10.84 2.61 40.13
C LEU A 11 10.93 1.91 38.80
N ALA A 12 11.73 0.84 38.68
CA ALA A 12 11.82 0.04 37.45
C ALA A 12 10.49 -0.69 37.12
N ALA A 13 9.79 -1.20 38.14
CA ALA A 13 8.48 -1.83 37.97
C ALA A 13 7.40 -0.83 37.52
N HIS A 14 7.46 0.42 37.96
CA HIS A 14 6.56 1.49 37.52
C HIS A 14 6.91 1.97 36.11
N ALA A 15 8.19 1.99 35.73
CA ALA A 15 8.64 2.38 34.39
C ALA A 15 8.28 1.36 33.29
N ALA A 16 7.99 0.10 33.66
CA ALA A 16 7.65 -0.97 32.75
C ALA A 16 6.13 -1.13 32.51
N ALA A 17 5.29 -0.42 33.25
CA ALA A 17 3.84 -0.51 33.07
C ALA A 17 3.35 0.44 31.98
N LEU A 18 2.64 -0.09 30.99
CA LEU A 18 1.94 0.73 29.99
C LEU A 18 0.89 1.63 30.68
N PRO A 19 0.70 2.87 30.25
CA PRO A 19 -0.34 3.74 30.78
C PRO A 19 -1.73 3.17 30.51
N ASP A 20 -2.70 3.50 31.36
CA ASP A 20 -4.10 3.05 31.20
C ASP A 20 -4.71 3.50 29.87
N ILE A 21 -4.32 4.68 29.39
CA ILE A 21 -4.77 5.25 28.12
C ILE A 21 -3.54 5.58 27.24
N ILE A 22 -3.45 4.92 26.09
CA ILE A 22 -2.44 5.18 25.08
C ILE A 22 -3.12 5.97 23.94
N ARG A 23 -2.70 7.23 23.76
CA ARG A 23 -3.25 8.09 22.71
C ARG A 23 -2.51 7.84 21.39
N ILE A 24 -3.26 7.68 20.31
CA ILE A 24 -2.70 7.55 18.95
C ILE A 24 -3.28 8.65 18.09
N GLY A 25 -2.40 9.44 17.47
CA GLY A 25 -2.74 10.52 16.55
C GLY A 25 -3.07 9.99 15.16
N GLY A 26 -4.08 10.57 14.52
CA GLY A 26 -4.38 10.34 13.11
C GLY A 26 -4.48 11.69 12.38
N LEU A 27 -3.82 11.80 11.23
CA LEU A 27 -3.84 12.97 10.36
C LEU A 27 -4.56 12.59 9.07
N PHE A 28 -5.73 13.17 8.85
CA PHE A 28 -6.57 12.86 7.71
C PHE A 28 -6.91 14.11 6.92
N HIS A 29 -7.05 13.92 5.63
CA HIS A 29 -7.57 14.88 4.69
C HIS A 29 -9.11 14.73 4.60
N PRO A 30 -9.87 15.76 4.25
CA PRO A 30 -11.32 15.62 4.05
C PRO A 30 -11.72 14.54 3.02
N SER A 31 -10.82 14.21 2.07
CA SER A 31 -11.03 13.11 1.12
C SER A 31 -10.69 11.73 1.66
N ASP A 32 -10.06 11.65 2.86
CA ASP A 32 -9.62 10.41 3.50
C ASP A 32 -10.63 9.92 4.56
N ASP A 33 -11.91 10.21 4.36
CA ASP A 33 -13.00 9.87 5.26
C ASP A 33 -13.07 8.37 5.58
N LYS A 34 -12.91 7.53 4.57
CA LYS A 34 -12.90 6.06 4.72
C LYS A 34 -11.72 5.58 5.56
N GLN A 35 -10.55 6.19 5.37
CA GLN A 35 -9.35 5.87 6.15
C GLN A 35 -9.50 6.33 7.61
N GLU A 36 -10.12 7.49 7.86
CA GLU A 36 -10.42 7.95 9.21
C GLU A 36 -11.36 6.98 9.93
N VAL A 37 -12.44 6.56 9.24
CA VAL A 37 -13.39 5.59 9.78
C VAL A 37 -12.69 4.26 10.07
N ALA A 38 -11.86 3.77 9.15
CA ALA A 38 -11.07 2.54 9.33
C ALA A 38 -10.13 2.64 10.55
N PHE A 39 -9.48 3.79 10.73
CA PHE A 39 -8.60 4.04 11.88
C PHE A 39 -9.38 3.99 13.21
N ARG A 40 -10.55 4.64 13.29
CA ARG A 40 -11.43 4.58 14.48
C ARG A 40 -11.87 3.15 14.79
N TYR A 41 -12.34 2.44 13.76
CA TYR A 41 -12.76 1.06 13.90
C TYR A 41 -11.62 0.16 14.39
N ALA A 42 -10.40 0.32 13.86
CA ALA A 42 -9.24 -0.44 14.29
C ALA A 42 -8.94 -0.23 15.79
N VAL A 43 -8.99 1.01 16.25
CA VAL A 43 -8.82 1.35 17.67
C VAL A 43 -9.89 0.68 18.55
N GLU A 44 -11.17 0.73 18.13
CA GLU A 44 -12.26 0.08 18.82
C GLU A 44 -12.10 -1.44 18.88
N LYS A 45 -11.68 -2.05 17.76
CA LYS A 45 -11.47 -3.50 17.66
C LYS A 45 -10.33 -3.98 18.55
N ILE A 46 -9.22 -3.24 18.60
CA ILE A 46 -8.10 -3.53 19.51
C ILE A 46 -8.54 -3.41 20.96
N ASN A 47 -9.31 -2.37 21.30
CA ASN A 47 -9.83 -2.18 22.65
C ASN A 47 -10.83 -3.25 23.11
N ALA A 48 -11.52 -3.87 22.15
CA ALA A 48 -12.43 -4.98 22.44
C ALA A 48 -11.69 -6.30 22.71
N ASN A 49 -10.44 -6.43 22.24
CA ASN A 49 -9.63 -7.63 22.43
C ASN A 49 -8.71 -7.47 23.64
N ARG A 50 -9.07 -8.11 24.75
CA ARG A 50 -8.31 -8.06 26.00
C ARG A 50 -6.99 -8.85 25.96
N ASP A 51 -6.79 -9.71 24.97
CA ASP A 51 -5.53 -10.44 24.80
C ASP A 51 -4.42 -9.53 24.28
N ILE A 52 -4.78 -8.48 23.51
CA ILE A 52 -3.82 -7.50 22.97
C ILE A 52 -3.43 -6.47 24.04
N LEU A 53 -4.42 -5.84 24.66
CA LEU A 53 -4.22 -4.80 25.68
C LEU A 53 -5.06 -5.08 26.92
N PRO A 54 -4.59 -5.97 27.84
CA PRO A 54 -5.38 -6.41 28.97
C PRO A 54 -5.64 -5.31 30.01
N LYS A 55 -4.72 -4.33 30.15
CA LYS A 55 -4.78 -3.28 31.19
C LYS A 55 -4.84 -1.86 30.61
N SER A 56 -4.60 -1.71 29.30
CA SER A 56 -4.54 -0.39 28.66
C SER A 56 -5.62 -0.28 27.59
N ARG A 57 -5.95 0.94 27.21
CA ARG A 57 -6.85 1.24 26.09
C ARG A 57 -6.23 2.23 25.13
N LEU A 58 -6.47 2.06 23.84
CA LEU A 58 -6.13 3.04 22.82
C LEU A 58 -7.17 4.15 22.78
N SER A 59 -6.72 5.38 22.59
CA SER A 59 -7.58 6.53 22.36
C SER A 59 -7.18 7.23 21.07
N ALA A 60 -8.08 7.25 20.08
CA ALA A 60 -7.86 7.94 18.81
C ALA A 60 -7.95 9.46 18.99
N GLN A 61 -6.88 10.17 18.60
CA GLN A 61 -6.83 11.63 18.51
C GLN A 61 -6.74 12.01 17.05
N ILE A 62 -7.80 12.58 16.49
CA ILE A 62 -7.88 12.85 15.06
C ILE A 62 -7.82 14.34 14.79
N GLU A 63 -6.93 14.70 13.85
CA GLU A 63 -6.77 16.06 13.35
C GLU A 63 -6.97 16.09 11.84
N GLN A 64 -7.79 17.03 11.40
CA GLN A 64 -8.03 17.28 9.99
C GLN A 64 -6.94 18.21 9.43
N ILE A 65 -6.40 17.88 8.27
CA ILE A 65 -5.39 18.69 7.57
C ILE A 65 -5.91 19.19 6.23
N LYS A 66 -5.37 20.33 5.79
CA LYS A 66 -5.69 20.89 4.47
C LYS A 66 -4.86 20.19 3.38
N PRO A 67 -5.41 20.06 2.16
CA PRO A 67 -4.68 19.55 1.01
C PRO A 67 -3.37 20.30 0.78
N GLN A 68 -2.27 19.57 0.58
CA GLN A 68 -0.97 20.09 0.19
C GLN A 68 -0.44 21.23 1.08
N ASP A 69 -1.02 21.45 2.25
CA ASP A 69 -0.62 22.49 3.21
C ASP A 69 0.25 21.87 4.32
N SER A 70 1.56 21.84 4.08
CA SER A 70 2.54 21.28 5.03
C SER A 70 2.64 22.08 6.33
N PHE A 71 2.41 23.40 6.27
CA PHE A 71 2.43 24.25 7.47
C PHE A 71 1.21 23.93 8.37
N HIS A 72 0.03 23.81 7.76
CA HIS A 72 -1.16 23.41 8.51
C HIS A 72 -0.97 22.00 9.12
N ALA A 73 -0.42 21.05 8.36
CA ALA A 73 -0.11 19.72 8.87
C ALA A 73 0.86 19.78 10.05
N SER A 74 1.94 20.57 9.98
CA SER A 74 2.88 20.75 11.09
C SER A 74 2.21 21.30 12.35
N LYS A 75 1.29 22.27 12.22
CA LYS A 75 0.52 22.79 13.37
C LYS A 75 -0.34 21.71 14.01
N ARG A 76 -0.98 20.84 13.21
CA ARG A 76 -1.81 19.74 13.71
C ARG A 76 -0.97 18.66 14.39
N VAL A 77 0.21 18.35 13.86
CA VAL A 77 1.18 17.46 14.52
C VAL A 77 1.57 18.02 15.88
N CYS A 78 1.91 19.32 15.98
CA CYS A 78 2.22 19.95 17.26
C CYS A 78 1.05 19.85 18.27
N HIS A 79 -0.19 19.93 17.78
CA HIS A 79 -1.36 19.74 18.64
C HIS A 79 -1.48 18.31 19.17
N LEU A 80 -1.27 17.30 18.31
CA LEU A 80 -1.23 15.89 18.69
C LEU A 80 -0.10 15.63 19.70
N LEU A 81 1.09 16.16 19.49
CA LEU A 81 2.23 16.00 20.39
C LEU A 81 1.94 16.58 21.78
N ARG A 82 1.28 17.75 21.85
CA ARG A 82 0.87 18.35 23.13
C ARG A 82 -0.16 17.50 23.87
N SER A 83 -0.99 16.75 23.16
CA SER A 83 -1.94 15.81 23.78
C SER A 83 -1.26 14.53 24.27
N GLY A 84 0.03 14.34 24.02
CA GLY A 84 0.81 13.18 24.46
C GLY A 84 0.50 11.92 23.72
N VAL A 85 0.45 11.97 22.38
CA VAL A 85 0.28 10.79 21.52
C VAL A 85 1.54 9.93 21.52
N ALA A 86 1.36 8.61 21.53
CA ALA A 86 2.44 7.63 21.47
C ALA A 86 2.89 7.31 20.04
N ALA A 87 2.06 7.58 19.06
CA ALA A 87 2.35 7.40 17.62
C ALA A 87 1.45 8.30 16.79
N ILE A 88 1.86 8.59 15.54
CA ILE A 88 1.08 9.37 14.59
C ILE A 88 0.88 8.54 13.32
N PHE A 89 -0.37 8.43 12.87
CA PHE A 89 -0.79 7.76 11.64
C PHE A 89 -1.13 8.77 10.55
N GLY A 90 -0.66 8.53 9.32
CA GLY A 90 -0.86 9.40 8.17
C GLY A 90 0.04 10.65 8.17
N PRO A 91 -0.14 11.58 7.24
CA PRO A 91 -1.17 11.63 6.21
C PRO A 91 -0.87 10.77 4.96
N GLN A 92 -1.87 10.62 4.08
CA GLN A 92 -1.70 9.85 2.84
C GLN A 92 -0.96 10.62 1.73
N SER A 93 -0.96 11.95 1.77
CA SER A 93 -0.27 12.79 0.80
C SER A 93 1.26 12.75 1.00
N ALA A 94 2.02 12.39 -0.02
CA ALA A 94 3.48 12.34 0.01
C ALA A 94 4.12 13.69 0.39
N HIS A 95 3.54 14.78 -0.10
CA HIS A 95 4.02 16.13 0.15
C HIS A 95 3.93 16.52 1.62
N THR A 96 2.81 16.27 2.28
CA THR A 96 2.61 16.60 3.70
C THR A 96 3.28 15.59 4.62
N ALA A 97 3.30 14.31 4.24
CA ALA A 97 3.89 13.23 5.03
C ALA A 97 5.39 13.43 5.28
N SER A 98 6.14 13.99 4.33
CA SER A 98 7.57 14.24 4.52
C SER A 98 7.87 15.26 5.61
N HIS A 99 7.01 16.27 5.78
CA HIS A 99 7.13 17.26 6.83
C HIS A 99 6.73 16.67 8.19
N VAL A 100 5.65 15.90 8.22
CA VAL A 100 5.22 15.16 9.43
C VAL A 100 6.32 14.23 9.88
N GLN A 101 6.92 13.48 8.95
CA GLN A 101 8.04 12.57 9.23
C GLN A 101 9.23 13.30 9.87
N SER A 102 9.61 14.46 9.35
CA SER A 102 10.71 15.24 9.90
C SER A 102 10.46 15.68 11.34
N ILE A 103 9.23 16.04 11.68
CA ILE A 103 8.84 16.39 13.06
C ILE A 103 8.87 15.14 13.94
N CYS A 104 8.30 14.02 13.47
CA CYS A 104 8.27 12.76 14.20
C CYS A 104 9.69 12.24 14.50
N ASP A 105 10.60 12.32 13.51
CA ASP A 105 12.01 11.95 13.70
C ASP A 105 12.70 12.82 14.76
N THR A 106 12.43 14.12 14.76
CA THR A 106 13.01 15.07 15.73
C THR A 106 12.46 14.81 17.15
N MET A 107 11.20 14.44 17.25
CA MET A 107 10.51 14.22 18.53
C MET A 107 10.57 12.75 18.99
N GLU A 108 11.23 11.89 18.22
CA GLU A 108 11.34 10.45 18.47
C GLU A 108 9.98 9.75 18.65
N ILE A 109 8.98 10.20 17.87
CA ILE A 109 7.63 9.63 17.88
C ILE A 109 7.44 8.72 16.66
N PRO A 110 7.01 7.46 16.83
CA PRO A 110 6.69 6.58 15.71
C PRO A 110 5.68 7.20 14.74
N HIS A 111 6.05 7.23 13.47
CA HIS A 111 5.20 7.68 12.37
C HIS A 111 4.77 6.48 11.54
N LEU A 112 3.48 6.22 11.46
CA LEU A 112 2.90 5.07 10.78
C LEU A 112 2.34 5.47 9.43
N GLU A 113 2.83 4.88 8.35
CA GLU A 113 2.36 5.09 6.99
C GLU A 113 1.96 3.78 6.32
N THR A 114 1.05 3.86 5.32
CA THR A 114 0.59 2.73 4.52
C THR A 114 0.61 3.07 3.02
N ARG A 115 1.54 3.90 2.59
CA ARG A 115 1.63 4.41 1.22
C ARG A 115 2.96 4.08 0.58
N TRP A 116 3.00 4.11 -0.74
CA TRP A 116 4.25 4.07 -1.48
C TRP A 116 5.18 5.21 -1.05
N ASP A 117 6.42 4.87 -0.67
CA ASP A 117 7.49 5.83 -0.42
C ASP A 117 8.80 5.33 -1.01
N TYR A 118 9.35 6.06 -1.95
CA TYR A 118 10.61 5.74 -2.62
C TYR A 118 11.84 6.22 -1.86
N ARG A 119 11.67 7.01 -0.80
CA ARG A 119 12.78 7.58 -0.04
C ARG A 119 13.42 6.50 0.83
N LEU A 120 14.69 6.22 0.56
CA LEU A 120 15.50 5.31 1.35
C LEU A 120 16.08 6.07 2.54
N ARG A 121 15.51 5.92 3.72
CA ARG A 121 16.04 6.47 4.98
C ARG A 121 16.62 5.36 5.84
N ARG A 122 17.84 5.57 6.37
CA ARG A 122 18.54 4.57 7.17
C ARG A 122 18.16 4.58 8.65
N GLN A 123 17.75 5.73 9.17
CA GLN A 123 17.34 5.90 10.58
C GLN A 123 16.18 6.88 10.60
N SER A 124 15.02 6.41 11.02
CA SER A 124 13.84 7.25 11.18
C SER A 124 12.83 6.54 12.09
N CYS A 125 11.96 7.32 12.70
CA CYS A 125 10.80 6.83 13.42
C CYS A 125 9.67 6.35 12.51
N LEU A 126 9.92 6.23 11.19
CA LEU A 126 8.95 5.78 10.20
C LEU A 126 8.76 4.26 10.26
N VAL A 127 7.52 3.85 10.42
CA VAL A 127 7.06 2.48 10.22
C VAL A 127 6.10 2.49 9.03
N ASN A 128 6.60 2.13 7.86
CA ASN A 128 5.77 2.06 6.66
C ASN A 128 5.35 0.60 6.41
N LEU A 129 4.06 0.34 6.42
CA LEU A 129 3.48 -0.99 6.19
C LEU A 129 3.38 -1.33 4.70
N TYR A 130 3.63 -0.37 3.80
CA TYR A 130 3.74 -0.63 2.37
C TYR A 130 5.08 -1.31 2.07
N PRO A 131 5.14 -2.27 1.13
CA PRO A 131 6.38 -2.97 0.81
C PRO A 131 7.50 -2.00 0.41
N HIS A 132 8.70 -2.27 0.94
CA HIS A 132 9.87 -1.46 0.59
C HIS A 132 10.17 -1.55 -0.92
N PRO A 133 10.51 -0.43 -1.58
CA PRO A 133 10.74 -0.38 -3.03
C PRO A 133 11.68 -1.45 -3.56
N THR A 134 12.83 -1.65 -2.90
CA THR A 134 13.81 -2.68 -3.29
C THR A 134 13.28 -4.11 -3.14
N THR A 135 12.51 -4.39 -2.09
CA THR A 135 11.92 -5.72 -1.88
C THR A 135 10.89 -6.03 -2.95
N LEU A 136 10.04 -5.06 -3.26
CA LEU A 136 9.03 -5.19 -4.32
C LEU A 136 9.69 -5.36 -5.70
N SER A 137 10.71 -4.54 -6.00
CA SER A 137 11.45 -4.63 -7.25
C SER A 137 12.17 -5.99 -7.42
N LYS A 138 12.76 -6.54 -6.36
CA LYS A 138 13.34 -7.89 -6.37
C LYS A 138 12.28 -8.97 -6.63
N ALA A 139 11.09 -8.84 -6.04
CA ALA A 139 10.00 -9.77 -6.29
C ALA A 139 9.57 -9.79 -7.77
N TYR A 140 9.58 -8.64 -8.46
CA TYR A 140 9.36 -8.60 -9.92
C TYR A 140 10.48 -9.32 -10.69
N VAL A 141 11.74 -9.14 -10.28
CA VAL A 141 12.88 -9.86 -10.91
C VAL A 141 12.71 -11.37 -10.74
N ASP A 142 12.39 -11.83 -9.53
CA ASP A 142 12.21 -13.25 -9.26
C ASP A 142 11.06 -13.85 -10.07
N LEU A 143 9.97 -13.09 -10.23
CA LEU A 143 8.81 -13.50 -11.00
C LEU A 143 9.12 -13.63 -12.49
N VAL A 144 9.78 -12.62 -13.08
CA VAL A 144 10.20 -12.62 -14.49
C VAL A 144 11.17 -13.78 -14.77
N LYS A 145 12.11 -14.05 -13.84
CA LYS A 145 13.02 -15.20 -13.93
C LYS A 145 12.27 -16.53 -13.83
N ALA A 146 11.33 -16.66 -12.91
CA ALA A 146 10.54 -17.87 -12.72
C ALA A 146 9.67 -18.20 -13.94
N TRP A 147 9.21 -17.19 -14.67
CA TRP A 147 8.47 -17.37 -15.93
C TRP A 147 9.36 -17.63 -17.14
N GLY A 148 10.68 -17.48 -16.97
CA GLY A 148 11.64 -17.65 -18.05
C GLY A 148 11.53 -16.60 -19.16
N TRP A 149 11.06 -15.39 -18.84
CA TRP A 149 11.02 -14.29 -19.81
C TRP A 149 12.45 -13.93 -20.23
N LYS A 150 12.69 -13.89 -21.53
CA LYS A 150 14.00 -13.57 -22.11
C LYS A 150 14.10 -12.14 -22.62
N SER A 151 12.97 -11.51 -22.84
CA SER A 151 12.84 -10.10 -23.20
C SER A 151 11.50 -9.57 -22.71
N PHE A 152 11.42 -8.29 -22.50
CA PHE A 152 10.15 -7.62 -22.15
C PHE A 152 10.23 -6.12 -22.34
N THR A 153 9.07 -5.49 -22.48
CA THR A 153 8.95 -4.03 -22.53
C THR A 153 8.36 -3.51 -21.22
N ILE A 154 9.03 -2.52 -20.64
CA ILE A 154 8.51 -1.74 -19.51
C ILE A 154 7.78 -0.54 -20.05
N ILE A 155 6.51 -0.39 -19.68
CA ILE A 155 5.72 0.82 -19.89
C ILE A 155 5.52 1.48 -18.53
N TYR A 156 5.97 2.70 -18.36
CA TYR A 156 5.87 3.42 -17.09
C TYR A 156 5.18 4.79 -17.29
N GLU A 157 4.41 5.22 -16.29
CA GLU A 157 3.69 6.49 -16.32
C GLU A 157 4.58 7.66 -15.91
N ASN A 158 5.29 7.52 -14.79
CA ASN A 158 6.11 8.57 -14.20
C ASN A 158 7.45 8.03 -13.68
N ASN A 159 8.36 8.92 -13.32
CA ASN A 159 9.70 8.55 -12.85
C ASN A 159 9.70 7.73 -11.56
N GLU A 160 8.66 7.78 -10.73
CA GLU A 160 8.53 6.94 -9.55
C GLU A 160 8.41 5.46 -9.92
N GLY A 161 7.82 5.16 -11.08
CA GLY A 161 7.76 3.81 -11.65
C GLY A 161 9.15 3.24 -11.92
N LEU A 162 10.08 4.05 -12.41
CA LEU A 162 11.47 3.61 -12.63
C LEU A 162 12.18 3.26 -11.32
N VAL A 163 11.90 3.99 -10.24
CA VAL A 163 12.39 3.66 -8.88
C VAL A 163 11.79 2.34 -8.40
N ARG A 164 10.49 2.12 -8.64
CA ARG A 164 9.79 0.88 -8.29
C ARG A 164 10.37 -0.33 -9.03
N LEU A 165 10.86 -0.13 -10.24
CA LEU A 165 11.40 -1.17 -11.11
C LEU A 165 12.93 -1.21 -11.16
N GLN A 166 13.62 -0.49 -10.25
CA GLN A 166 15.07 -0.31 -10.33
C GLN A 166 15.88 -1.61 -10.36
N GLU A 167 15.49 -2.64 -9.59
CA GLU A 167 16.20 -3.92 -9.58
C GLU A 167 15.95 -4.71 -10.88
N LEU A 168 14.75 -4.56 -11.46
CA LEU A 168 14.43 -5.14 -12.75
C LEU A 168 15.26 -4.48 -13.87
N LEU A 169 15.41 -3.15 -13.82
CA LEU A 169 16.28 -2.41 -14.75
C LEU A 169 17.76 -2.75 -14.58
N LYS A 170 18.24 -2.98 -13.34
CA LYS A 170 19.62 -3.40 -13.07
C LYS A 170 19.92 -4.83 -13.52
N ALA A 171 18.92 -5.70 -13.56
CA ALA A 171 19.06 -7.06 -14.07
C ALA A 171 19.34 -7.12 -15.58
N HIS A 172 19.33 -5.96 -16.26
CA HIS A 172 19.67 -5.80 -17.67
C HIS A 172 21.19 -5.74 -17.85
N GLY A 173 21.83 -6.89 -18.03
CA GLY A 173 23.23 -6.99 -18.39
C GLY A 173 23.43 -7.37 -19.86
N PRO A 174 24.63 -7.24 -20.41
CA PRO A 174 24.93 -7.62 -21.81
C PRO A 174 24.67 -9.11 -22.13
N ASN A 175 24.57 -9.93 -21.11
CA ASN A 175 24.25 -11.38 -21.23
C ASN A 175 22.90 -11.75 -20.62
N GLU A 176 22.09 -10.76 -20.22
CA GLU A 176 20.78 -10.97 -19.61
C GLU A 176 19.66 -10.46 -20.53
N PHE A 177 18.51 -10.15 -19.98
CA PHE A 177 17.30 -9.83 -20.76
C PHE A 177 17.41 -8.53 -21.54
N PRO A 178 17.13 -8.49 -22.85
CA PRO A 178 16.91 -7.24 -23.54
C PRO A 178 15.61 -6.57 -23.02
N ILE A 179 15.76 -5.39 -22.43
CA ILE A 179 14.66 -4.62 -21.87
C ILE A 179 14.46 -3.37 -22.72
N THR A 180 13.24 -3.18 -23.20
CA THR A 180 12.81 -1.94 -23.81
C THR A 180 12.02 -1.12 -22.81
N VAL A 181 12.34 0.17 -22.65
CA VAL A 181 11.66 1.07 -21.72
C VAL A 181 10.95 2.16 -22.49
N ARG A 182 9.66 2.36 -22.21
CA ARG A 182 8.80 3.35 -22.87
C ARG A 182 7.96 4.10 -21.84
N GLN A 183 7.84 5.41 -22.00
CA GLN A 183 6.99 6.22 -21.16
C GLN A 183 5.58 6.29 -21.73
N LEU A 184 4.58 6.15 -20.88
CA LEU A 184 3.18 6.31 -21.21
C LEU A 184 2.90 7.80 -21.50
N SER A 185 2.11 8.10 -22.51
CA SER A 185 1.74 9.49 -22.83
C SER A 185 0.91 10.10 -21.70
N GLU A 186 1.04 11.41 -21.51
CA GLU A 186 0.26 12.15 -20.49
C GLU A 186 -1.25 12.16 -20.77
N GLY A 187 -1.64 12.06 -22.04
CA GLY A 187 -3.04 12.01 -22.48
C GLY A 187 -3.68 10.63 -22.28
N SER A 188 -4.90 10.48 -22.78
CA SER A 188 -5.68 9.22 -22.76
C SER A 188 -5.51 8.35 -24.01
N GLU A 189 -4.68 8.77 -24.98
CA GLU A 189 -4.44 8.05 -26.22
C GLU A 189 -3.11 7.29 -26.15
N TYR A 190 -3.19 5.96 -26.04
CA TYR A 190 -2.02 5.08 -25.87
C TYR A 190 -1.71 4.23 -27.10
N ARG A 191 -2.63 4.16 -28.08
CA ARG A 191 -2.48 3.35 -29.31
C ARG A 191 -1.21 3.61 -30.11
N PRO A 192 -0.71 4.86 -30.26
CA PRO A 192 0.54 5.09 -30.98
C PRO A 192 1.74 4.39 -30.33
N LEU A 193 1.86 4.46 -29.00
CA LEU A 193 2.90 3.78 -28.24
C LEU A 193 2.75 2.26 -28.33
N LEU A 194 1.54 1.75 -28.11
CA LEU A 194 1.25 0.32 -28.12
C LEU A 194 1.50 -0.28 -29.53
N LYS A 195 1.20 0.45 -30.62
CA LYS A 195 1.55 0.02 -32.00
C LYS A 195 3.06 -0.10 -32.20
N GLN A 196 3.86 0.81 -31.65
CA GLN A 196 5.31 0.71 -31.71
C GLN A 196 5.82 -0.56 -31.00
N ILE A 197 5.26 -0.88 -29.85
CA ILE A 197 5.61 -2.09 -29.09
C ILE A 197 5.17 -3.34 -29.86
N LYS A 198 3.97 -3.35 -30.43
CA LYS A 198 3.48 -4.44 -31.28
C LYS A 198 4.41 -4.71 -32.45
N ASN A 199 4.91 -3.65 -33.09
CA ASN A 199 5.83 -3.76 -34.24
C ASN A 199 7.21 -4.31 -33.87
N SER A 200 7.61 -4.23 -32.59
CA SER A 200 8.84 -4.86 -32.07
C SER A 200 8.69 -6.36 -31.79
N ALA A 201 7.50 -6.93 -32.02
CA ALA A 201 7.16 -8.33 -31.74
C ALA A 201 7.36 -8.75 -30.27
N GLU A 202 7.41 -7.80 -29.33
CA GLU A 202 7.51 -8.10 -27.90
C GLU A 202 6.14 -8.46 -27.36
N SER A 203 6.08 -9.59 -26.66
CA SER A 203 4.83 -10.13 -26.11
C SER A 203 4.75 -10.02 -24.58
N HIS A 204 5.87 -9.72 -23.91
CA HIS A 204 5.93 -9.59 -22.47
C HIS A 204 6.00 -8.13 -22.07
N ILE A 205 5.06 -7.69 -21.28
CA ILE A 205 4.89 -6.28 -20.93
C ILE A 205 4.83 -6.12 -19.41
N VAL A 206 5.69 -5.26 -18.88
CA VAL A 206 5.62 -4.79 -17.49
C VAL A 206 4.96 -3.41 -17.54
N LEU A 207 3.75 -3.29 -16.99
CA LEU A 207 2.99 -2.05 -16.99
C LEU A 207 2.98 -1.43 -15.59
N ASP A 208 3.59 -0.26 -15.48
CA ASP A 208 3.64 0.57 -14.29
C ASP A 208 2.86 1.86 -14.51
N CYS A 209 1.63 1.89 -14.09
CA CYS A 209 0.78 3.09 -14.13
C CYS A 209 -0.25 3.09 -12.99
N SER A 210 -0.88 4.23 -12.80
CA SER A 210 -1.97 4.41 -11.83
C SER A 210 -3.16 3.50 -12.16
N THR A 211 -3.88 3.06 -11.15
CA THR A 211 -5.04 2.16 -11.30
C THR A 211 -6.11 2.73 -12.22
N GLU A 212 -6.25 4.05 -12.22
CA GLU A 212 -7.21 4.79 -13.05
C GLU A 212 -6.93 4.62 -14.56
N ARG A 213 -5.65 4.40 -14.92
CA ARG A 213 -5.22 4.27 -16.33
C ARG A 213 -5.14 2.83 -16.82
N ILE A 214 -5.03 1.85 -15.91
CA ILE A 214 -4.83 0.44 -16.28
C ILE A 214 -5.90 -0.04 -17.26
N TYR A 215 -7.18 0.21 -16.97
CA TYR A 215 -8.27 -0.22 -17.82
C TYR A 215 -8.15 0.35 -19.24
N ASP A 216 -7.91 1.66 -19.37
CA ASP A 216 -7.82 2.34 -20.66
C ASP A 216 -6.62 1.84 -21.50
N VAL A 217 -5.48 1.60 -20.84
CA VAL A 217 -4.29 1.03 -21.51
C VAL A 217 -4.60 -0.38 -22.03
N LEU A 218 -5.17 -1.24 -21.21
CA LEU A 218 -5.54 -2.61 -21.62
C LEU A 218 -6.62 -2.63 -22.69
N LYS A 219 -7.61 -1.74 -22.61
CA LYS A 219 -8.65 -1.58 -23.62
C LYS A 219 -8.09 -1.20 -24.97
N GLN A 220 -7.17 -0.24 -25.01
CA GLN A 220 -6.53 0.17 -26.27
C GLN A 220 -5.55 -0.89 -26.77
N ALA A 221 -4.90 -1.65 -25.90
CA ALA A 221 -4.09 -2.81 -26.27
C ALA A 221 -4.97 -3.89 -26.95
N GLN A 222 -6.16 -4.17 -26.38
CA GLN A 222 -7.13 -5.09 -26.98
C GLN A 222 -7.56 -4.65 -28.37
N GLN A 223 -7.89 -3.35 -28.57
CA GLN A 223 -8.33 -2.79 -29.86
C GLN A 223 -7.31 -2.96 -30.98
N ILE A 224 -6.02 -2.99 -30.64
CA ILE A 224 -4.95 -3.19 -31.63
C ILE A 224 -4.43 -4.62 -31.68
N GLY A 225 -5.08 -5.57 -30.97
CA GLY A 225 -4.73 -6.99 -30.98
C GLY A 225 -3.45 -7.32 -30.21
N MET A 226 -3.22 -6.64 -29.06
CA MET A 226 -2.15 -6.94 -28.11
C MET A 226 -2.67 -7.66 -26.85
N MET A 227 -3.86 -8.24 -26.91
CA MET A 227 -4.49 -8.98 -25.82
C MET A 227 -4.90 -10.38 -26.29
N SER A 228 -3.92 -11.18 -26.68
CA SER A 228 -4.09 -12.58 -27.07
C SER A 228 -3.34 -13.50 -26.10
N ASP A 229 -3.49 -14.81 -26.27
CA ASP A 229 -2.80 -15.85 -25.52
C ASP A 229 -1.25 -15.81 -25.62
N TYR A 230 -0.72 -15.10 -26.61
CA TYR A 230 0.72 -14.84 -26.74
C TYR A 230 1.22 -13.69 -25.86
N HIS A 231 0.32 -12.84 -25.37
CA HIS A 231 0.70 -11.67 -24.58
C HIS A 231 0.61 -11.95 -23.10
N SER A 232 1.59 -11.43 -22.35
CA SER A 232 1.63 -11.51 -20.90
C SER A 232 1.93 -10.14 -20.32
N TYR A 233 1.10 -9.72 -19.36
CA TYR A 233 1.23 -8.45 -18.66
C TYR A 233 1.56 -8.68 -17.18
N LEU A 234 2.61 -8.04 -16.71
CA LEU A 234 2.91 -7.89 -15.30
C LEU A 234 2.53 -6.46 -14.88
N ILE A 235 1.47 -6.33 -14.11
CA ILE A 235 1.00 -5.03 -13.60
C ILE A 235 1.63 -4.78 -12.24
N THR A 236 2.24 -3.61 -12.06
CA THR A 236 2.97 -3.31 -10.82
C THR A 236 2.08 -2.75 -9.72
N SER A 237 0.85 -2.31 -10.04
CA SER A 237 -0.12 -1.90 -9.04
C SER A 237 -0.48 -3.06 -8.12
N LEU A 238 -0.38 -2.85 -6.80
CA LEU A 238 -0.79 -3.82 -5.78
C LEU A 238 -2.32 -3.82 -5.58
N ASP A 239 -3.02 -2.89 -6.23
CA ASP A 239 -4.47 -2.69 -6.15
C ASP A 239 -5.18 -3.10 -7.47
N LEU A 240 -4.57 -3.95 -8.30
CA LEU A 240 -5.16 -4.39 -9.58
C LEU A 240 -6.56 -4.99 -9.41
N HIS A 241 -6.82 -5.65 -8.31
CA HIS A 241 -8.13 -6.24 -7.99
C HIS A 241 -9.26 -5.19 -7.86
N SER A 242 -8.91 -3.90 -7.75
CA SER A 242 -9.89 -2.80 -7.74
C SER A 242 -10.27 -2.31 -9.15
N VAL A 243 -9.63 -2.84 -10.20
CA VAL A 243 -9.92 -2.52 -11.60
C VAL A 243 -10.80 -3.62 -12.17
N ASP A 244 -11.89 -3.22 -12.85
CA ASP A 244 -12.75 -4.18 -13.53
C ASP A 244 -12.05 -4.72 -14.79
N LEU A 245 -11.73 -6.01 -14.78
CA LEU A 245 -11.04 -6.72 -15.84
C LEU A 245 -11.93 -7.79 -16.51
N GLU A 246 -13.23 -7.83 -16.21
CA GLU A 246 -14.16 -8.85 -16.74
C GLU A 246 -14.14 -8.90 -18.29
N GLU A 247 -14.00 -7.76 -18.95
CA GLU A 247 -13.94 -7.65 -20.39
C GLU A 247 -12.74 -8.41 -21.01
N PHE A 248 -11.62 -8.53 -20.26
CA PHE A 248 -10.39 -9.16 -20.73
C PHE A 248 -10.30 -10.66 -20.39
N LYS A 249 -11.25 -11.18 -19.64
CA LYS A 249 -11.25 -12.54 -19.09
C LYS A 249 -11.18 -13.65 -20.16
N HIS A 250 -11.78 -13.40 -21.30
CA HIS A 250 -11.90 -14.40 -22.37
C HIS A 250 -10.88 -14.22 -23.50
N GLY A 251 -9.98 -13.24 -23.40
CA GLY A 251 -8.99 -12.93 -24.43
C GLY A 251 -7.76 -13.86 -24.46
N GLY A 252 -7.63 -14.76 -23.50
CA GLY A 252 -6.47 -15.66 -23.36
C GLY A 252 -5.20 -15.01 -22.81
N THR A 253 -5.16 -13.68 -22.72
CA THR A 253 -4.00 -12.93 -22.23
C THR A 253 -3.75 -13.19 -20.76
N ASN A 254 -2.49 -13.40 -20.40
CA ASN A 254 -2.07 -13.57 -19.03
C ASN A 254 -1.82 -12.20 -18.38
N ILE A 255 -2.65 -11.82 -17.40
CA ILE A 255 -2.48 -10.59 -16.62
C ILE A 255 -2.17 -10.99 -15.18
N THR A 256 -1.03 -10.55 -14.66
CA THR A 256 -0.57 -10.89 -13.32
C THR A 256 -0.18 -9.64 -12.54
N ALA A 257 -0.48 -9.60 -11.25
CA ALA A 257 -0.03 -8.59 -10.31
C ALA A 257 0.21 -9.18 -8.93
N PHE A 258 1.02 -8.49 -8.13
CA PHE A 258 1.06 -8.74 -6.70
C PHE A 258 -0.12 -8.07 -5.99
N ARG A 259 -0.49 -8.60 -4.85
CA ARG A 259 -1.58 -8.11 -4.01
C ARG A 259 -1.09 -8.02 -2.56
N LEU A 260 -1.38 -6.93 -1.88
CA LEU A 260 -1.03 -6.76 -0.46
C LEU A 260 -1.85 -7.67 0.45
N VAL A 261 -3.13 -7.77 0.17
CA VAL A 261 -4.10 -8.49 1.00
C VAL A 261 -4.89 -9.44 0.14
N ASP A 262 -5.10 -10.65 0.66
CA ASP A 262 -5.94 -11.65 0.02
C ASP A 262 -7.39 -11.57 0.56
N PRO A 263 -8.35 -11.02 -0.19
CA PRO A 263 -9.74 -10.87 0.25
C PRO A 263 -10.48 -12.21 0.38
N GLU A 264 -9.92 -13.31 -0.14
CA GLU A 264 -10.53 -14.63 -0.05
C GLU A 264 -10.23 -15.34 1.27
N LYS A 265 -9.23 -14.82 2.03
CA LYS A 265 -8.94 -15.37 3.36
C LYS A 265 -10.08 -15.13 4.33
N GLN A 266 -10.47 -16.17 5.07
CA GLN A 266 -11.57 -16.11 6.04
C GLN A 266 -11.37 -15.04 7.10
N ASP A 267 -10.13 -14.85 7.60
CA ASP A 267 -9.81 -13.81 8.59
C ASP A 267 -10.07 -12.42 8.03
N ILE A 268 -9.74 -12.20 6.75
CA ILE A 268 -9.95 -10.94 6.06
C ILE A 268 -11.43 -10.68 5.84
N GLN A 269 -12.16 -11.68 5.33
CA GLN A 269 -13.62 -11.59 5.14
C GLN A 269 -14.33 -11.27 6.46
N LYS A 270 -13.91 -11.91 7.56
CA LYS A 270 -14.47 -11.64 8.88
C LYS A 270 -14.23 -10.18 9.32
N VAL A 271 -13.01 -9.66 9.13
CA VAL A 271 -12.70 -8.25 9.46
C VAL A 271 -13.57 -7.31 8.64
N VAL A 272 -13.75 -7.58 7.33
CA VAL A 272 -14.64 -6.78 6.44
C VAL A 272 -16.07 -6.79 6.93
N GLN A 273 -16.61 -7.97 7.20
CA GLN A 273 -17.99 -8.12 7.67
C GLN A 273 -18.22 -7.43 9.01
N ASP A 274 -17.28 -7.58 9.94
CA ASP A 274 -17.33 -6.94 11.24
C ASP A 274 -17.29 -5.40 11.10
N TRP A 275 -16.49 -4.90 10.16
CA TRP A 275 -16.39 -3.46 9.88
C TRP A 275 -17.69 -2.92 9.27
N ILE A 276 -18.21 -3.56 8.22
CA ILE A 276 -19.52 -3.19 7.61
C ILE A 276 -20.63 -3.20 8.66
N TYR A 277 -20.65 -4.23 9.51
CA TYR A 277 -21.66 -4.34 10.57
C TYR A 277 -21.49 -3.23 11.62
N GLY A 278 -20.25 -2.90 11.99
CA GLY A 278 -19.94 -1.82 12.92
C GLY A 278 -20.43 -0.47 12.41
N GLU A 279 -20.16 -0.16 11.13
CA GLU A 279 -20.57 1.12 10.51
C GLU A 279 -22.09 1.26 10.37
N LYS A 280 -22.80 0.18 10.07
CA LYS A 280 -24.28 0.17 10.06
C LYS A 280 -24.90 0.56 11.42
N ARG A 281 -24.23 0.24 12.53
CA ARG A 281 -24.68 0.66 13.86
C ARG A 281 -24.68 2.19 14.04
N TYR A 282 -23.83 2.88 13.28
CA TYR A 282 -23.74 4.34 13.30
C TYR A 282 -24.51 5.00 12.15
N ASN A 283 -25.42 4.26 11.48
CA ASN A 283 -26.16 4.71 10.29
C ASN A 283 -25.26 5.19 9.15
N ARG A 284 -24.09 4.58 9.00
CA ARG A 284 -23.16 4.84 7.91
C ARG A 284 -23.19 3.67 6.94
N GLU A 285 -23.53 3.93 5.68
CA GLU A 285 -23.37 2.96 4.62
C GLU A 285 -21.94 3.06 4.07
N LEU A 286 -21.19 1.98 4.19
CA LEU A 286 -19.94 1.83 3.48
C LEU A 286 -20.27 1.38 2.05
N ASP A 287 -20.11 2.28 1.10
CA ASP A 287 -20.10 1.92 -0.30
C ASP A 287 -18.83 1.11 -0.58
N MET A 288 -18.99 -0.23 -0.66
CA MET A 288 -17.94 -1.18 -0.98
C MET A 288 -17.74 -1.34 -2.48
N GLY A 289 -18.15 -0.33 -3.28
CA GLY A 289 -17.88 -0.29 -4.71
C GLY A 289 -16.38 -0.44 -5.05
N GLN A 290 -16.06 -0.64 -6.32
CA GLN A 290 -14.71 -0.94 -6.82
C GLN A 290 -13.61 0.02 -6.29
N SER A 291 -13.93 1.27 -5.99
CA SER A 291 -12.99 2.24 -5.42
C SER A 291 -12.68 2.04 -3.93
N SER A 292 -13.51 1.29 -3.20
CA SER A 292 -13.36 1.08 -1.75
C SER A 292 -12.32 0.02 -1.39
N ASN A 293 -11.97 -0.86 -2.33
CA ASN A 293 -10.97 -1.91 -2.10
C ASN A 293 -9.58 -1.34 -1.76
N LYS A 294 -9.20 -0.17 -2.32
CA LYS A 294 -7.94 0.50 -1.96
C LYS A 294 -7.87 0.91 -0.49
N SER A 295 -8.97 1.46 0.03
CA SER A 295 -9.08 1.82 1.45
C SER A 295 -9.05 0.60 2.36
N PHE A 296 -9.64 -0.50 1.88
CA PHE A 296 -9.69 -1.76 2.59
C PHE A 296 -8.32 -2.43 2.73
N ASP A 297 -7.54 -2.54 1.66
CA ASP A 297 -6.21 -3.13 1.71
C ASP A 297 -5.28 -2.37 2.67
N ARG A 298 -5.38 -1.05 2.70
CA ARG A 298 -4.64 -0.21 3.67
C ARG A 298 -5.10 -0.44 5.11
N PHE A 299 -6.40 -0.63 5.31
CA PHE A 299 -6.96 -0.92 6.63
C PHE A 299 -6.50 -2.27 7.17
N VAL A 300 -6.55 -3.33 6.36
CA VAL A 300 -6.13 -4.67 6.78
C VAL A 300 -4.63 -4.73 7.05
N SER A 301 -3.82 -3.97 6.31
CA SER A 301 -2.38 -3.82 6.60
C SER A 301 -2.13 -3.28 8.01
N LEU A 302 -2.97 -2.39 8.51
CA LEU A 302 -2.89 -1.90 9.90
C LEU A 302 -3.22 -2.97 10.95
N HIS A 303 -4.09 -3.92 10.61
CA HIS A 303 -4.57 -4.94 11.56
C HIS A 303 -3.63 -6.16 11.66
N HIS A 304 -2.83 -6.42 10.63
CA HIS A 304 -2.00 -7.64 10.48
C HIS A 304 -0.50 -7.36 10.42
N GLY A 305 -0.02 -6.31 11.06
CA GLY A 305 1.39 -5.86 11.05
C GLY A 305 2.45 -6.94 11.32
N ASP A 306 2.09 -8.07 11.93
CA ASP A 306 3.03 -9.15 12.27
C ASP A 306 3.21 -10.23 11.18
N ARG A 307 2.50 -10.17 10.04
CA ARG A 307 2.51 -11.23 9.01
C ARG A 307 2.72 -10.77 7.56
N LEU A 308 3.20 -9.58 7.32
CA LEU A 308 3.41 -9.02 5.97
C LEU A 308 4.45 -9.77 5.10
N TYR A 309 5.18 -10.73 5.65
CA TYR A 309 6.20 -11.49 4.91
C TYR A 309 5.66 -12.69 4.11
N HIS A 310 4.37 -13.03 4.21
CA HIS A 310 3.88 -14.31 3.64
C HIS A 310 2.75 -14.20 2.61
N CYS A 311 2.30 -13.01 2.21
CA CYS A 311 1.16 -12.87 1.32
C CYS A 311 1.48 -12.17 0.00
N ALA A 312 2.50 -12.63 -0.73
CA ALA A 312 2.57 -12.43 -2.17
C ALA A 312 1.72 -13.51 -2.86
N HIS A 313 0.40 -13.36 -2.84
CA HIS A 313 -0.47 -14.21 -3.64
C HIS A 313 -0.44 -13.76 -5.10
N LEU A 314 0.05 -14.64 -5.96
CA LEU A 314 -0.07 -14.55 -7.41
C LEU A 314 -1.55 -14.70 -7.78
N ALA A 315 -2.23 -13.63 -8.14
CA ALA A 315 -3.52 -13.72 -8.78
C ALA A 315 -3.32 -14.22 -10.21
N ARG A 316 -3.28 -15.54 -10.42
CA ARG A 316 -3.34 -16.16 -11.74
C ARG A 316 -4.79 -16.21 -12.19
N HIS A 317 -5.17 -15.38 -13.16
CA HIS A 317 -6.27 -15.73 -14.05
C HIS A 317 -5.73 -16.71 -15.09
N GLN A 318 -5.72 -18.01 -14.77
CA GLN A 318 -5.57 -19.04 -15.79
C GLN A 318 -6.96 -19.39 -16.33
N PRO A 319 -7.13 -19.45 -17.65
CA PRO A 319 -8.32 -20.10 -18.22
C PRO A 319 -8.28 -21.57 -17.78
N ARG A 320 -9.33 -22.04 -17.10
CA ARG A 320 -9.54 -23.47 -16.90
C ARG A 320 -9.65 -24.10 -18.29
N LYS A 321 -8.68 -24.93 -18.64
CA LYS A 321 -8.84 -25.86 -19.76
C LYS A 321 -10.02 -26.77 -19.42
N SER A 322 -11.06 -26.67 -20.23
CA SER A 322 -12.14 -27.66 -20.31
C SER A 322 -11.60 -28.94 -20.90
#